data_d1530e259eee3deab4d164bb7c5f41ca
#
_entry.id   d1530e259eee3deab4d164bb7c5f41ca
#
_cell.length_a   1.000
_cell.length_b   1.000
_cell.length_c   1.000
_cell.angle_alpha   90.00
_cell.angle_beta   90.00
_cell.angle_gamma   90.00
#
_symmetry.space_group_name_H-M   'P 1'
#
loop_
_entity.id
_entity.type
_entity.pdbx_description
1 polymer ?
#
loop_
_entity_poly.entity_id
_entity_poly.type
_entity_poly.pdbx_seq_one_letter_code
_entity_poly.pdbx_strand_id
1 'polypeptide(L)'
;MGKVGRFGIFGGQYVPETVMNAVHELDAAYAKYGNDPEFLEEYRTLLRDYAGRPSMLYYAERMTKDLGGCKIYLKREDLNHTGAHKINNVLGQILLAKKMGKKRIIAETGAGQHGVATATACALFDMECEIYMGKEDVRRQRLNVYRMELLGAKVNSVDNGTGTLKDAINEAMRDWATNIDTTFYLIGSVMGPHPYPTMVRDFQKVIGEEAKKQLMEKEGRLPDCVVACVGGGSNAMGMFYDFIPDESVRLVGAEAAGKGIDTKLHAATVAKGSLGIFHGMKSYFLQNEEGQIAPVYSISAGLDYPGVGPEHANLYKTGRAEYLPITDEEAVQALEYLSRTEGIIPAIESAHAVAAAMKIAPEMKPDQIMIINVSGRGDKDMQQIAEYRGVKIDD
;
A
#
# COMPACT_ATOMS: atom_id res chain seq x y z
N MET A 1 12.65 -9.69 24.23
CA MET A 1 12.74 -8.68 23.16
C MET A 1 12.97 -9.39 21.83
N GLY A 2 12.11 -9.18 20.84
CA GLY A 2 12.31 -9.71 19.48
C GLY A 2 13.59 -9.14 18.87
N LYS A 3 14.21 -9.89 17.95
CA LYS A 3 15.36 -9.37 17.18
C LYS A 3 14.88 -8.16 16.36
N VAL A 4 15.68 -7.09 16.33
CA VAL A 4 15.42 -5.91 15.52
C VAL A 4 15.16 -6.31 14.05
N GLY A 5 14.13 -5.73 13.43
CA GLY A 5 13.74 -6.04 12.04
C GLY A 5 13.09 -7.41 11.83
N ARG A 6 12.60 -8.03 12.91
CA ARG A 6 11.88 -9.31 12.84
C ARG A 6 10.46 -9.20 13.40
N PHE A 7 9.54 -9.80 12.68
CA PHE A 7 8.15 -10.02 13.05
C PHE A 7 7.96 -11.54 13.19
N GLY A 8 8.19 -12.08 14.40
CA GLY A 8 8.31 -13.52 14.60
C GLY A 8 9.45 -14.12 13.76
N ILE A 9 9.12 -15.02 12.83
CA ILE A 9 10.12 -15.64 11.90
C ILE A 9 10.32 -14.84 10.61
N PHE A 10 9.53 -13.78 10.38
CA PHE A 10 9.52 -12.97 9.15
C PHE A 10 10.41 -11.73 9.27
N GLY A 11 10.60 -11.01 8.16
CA GLY A 11 11.46 -9.82 8.07
C GLY A 11 12.94 -10.16 7.87
N GLY A 12 13.81 -9.29 8.34
CA GLY A 12 15.28 -9.42 8.23
C GLY A 12 15.89 -8.60 7.10
N GLN A 13 17.16 -8.84 6.83
CA GLN A 13 17.97 -8.12 5.84
C GLN A 13 18.66 -9.15 4.93
N TYR A 14 17.93 -9.67 3.94
CA TYR A 14 18.42 -10.67 3.02
C TYR A 14 18.82 -10.01 1.68
N VAL A 15 19.85 -9.19 1.72
CA VAL A 15 20.39 -8.46 0.57
C VAL A 15 21.83 -8.87 0.29
N PRO A 16 22.32 -8.69 -0.95
CA PRO A 16 23.74 -8.85 -1.27
C PRO A 16 24.63 -7.93 -0.43
N GLU A 17 25.87 -8.36 -0.15
CA GLU A 17 26.84 -7.56 0.62
C GLU A 17 27.06 -6.16 0.03
N THR A 18 26.97 -6.02 -1.29
CA THR A 18 27.11 -4.74 -2.00
C THR A 18 26.07 -3.70 -1.59
N VAL A 19 24.91 -4.12 -1.08
CA VAL A 19 23.81 -3.24 -0.65
C VAL A 19 23.75 -3.08 0.88
N MET A 20 24.47 -3.94 1.65
CA MET A 20 24.39 -3.94 3.12
C MET A 20 24.79 -2.60 3.74
N ASN A 21 25.79 -1.92 3.18
CA ASN A 21 26.22 -0.61 3.70
C ASN A 21 25.08 0.44 3.58
N ALA A 22 24.36 0.46 2.46
CA ALA A 22 23.22 1.35 2.27
C ALA A 22 22.07 1.03 3.23
N VAL A 23 21.82 -0.27 3.49
CA VAL A 23 20.80 -0.71 4.46
C VAL A 23 21.19 -0.32 5.88
N HIS A 24 22.46 -0.47 6.26
CA HIS A 24 22.96 -0.05 7.58
C HIS A 24 22.95 1.48 7.74
N GLU A 25 23.31 2.24 6.70
CA GLU A 25 23.22 3.70 6.70
C GLU A 25 21.77 4.15 6.93
N LEU A 26 20.83 3.53 6.21
CA LEU A 26 19.40 3.80 6.37
C LEU A 26 18.89 3.44 7.78
N ASP A 27 19.27 2.28 8.31
CA ASP A 27 18.87 1.83 9.65
C ASP A 27 19.39 2.79 10.73
N ALA A 28 20.65 3.20 10.64
CA ALA A 28 21.25 4.17 11.54
C ALA A 28 20.57 5.56 11.45
N ALA A 29 20.27 6.02 10.24
CA ALA A 29 19.58 7.30 10.02
C ALA A 29 18.14 7.23 10.58
N TYR A 30 17.42 6.13 10.30
CA TYR A 30 16.07 5.95 10.82
C TYR A 30 16.04 5.82 12.35
N ALA A 31 16.98 5.11 12.96
CA ALA A 31 17.13 5.03 14.42
C ALA A 31 17.38 6.41 15.04
N LYS A 32 18.16 7.28 14.37
CA LYS A 32 18.46 8.64 14.82
C LYS A 32 17.28 9.59 14.67
N TYR A 33 16.64 9.62 13.50
CA TYR A 33 15.64 10.62 13.15
C TYR A 33 14.19 10.16 13.38
N GLY A 34 13.90 8.86 13.34
CA GLY A 34 12.54 8.32 13.44
C GLY A 34 11.79 8.67 14.74
N ASN A 35 12.54 9.02 15.82
CA ASN A 35 11.99 9.51 17.08
C ASN A 35 12.48 10.94 17.43
N ASP A 36 13.16 11.63 16.52
CA ASP A 36 13.62 12.98 16.72
C ASP A 36 12.44 13.96 16.70
N PRO A 37 12.25 14.81 17.74
CA PRO A 37 11.11 15.70 17.83
C PRO A 37 11.05 16.73 16.69
N GLU A 38 12.17 17.25 16.22
CA GLU A 38 12.21 18.24 15.13
C GLU A 38 11.83 17.57 13.79
N PHE A 39 12.35 16.38 13.54
CA PHE A 39 11.99 15.59 12.37
C PHE A 39 10.50 15.26 12.35
N LEU A 40 9.96 14.81 13.48
CA LEU A 40 8.55 14.46 13.58
C LEU A 40 7.64 15.68 13.45
N GLU A 41 8.05 16.85 13.92
CA GLU A 41 7.26 18.09 13.76
C GLU A 41 7.30 18.59 12.30
N GLU A 42 8.48 18.55 11.63
CA GLU A 42 8.60 18.85 10.20
C GLU A 42 7.70 17.90 9.37
N TYR A 43 7.73 16.62 9.68
CA TYR A 43 6.89 15.61 9.03
C TYR A 43 5.38 15.86 9.27
N ARG A 44 4.95 16.12 10.52
CA ARG A 44 3.56 16.43 10.84
C ARG A 44 3.07 17.70 10.15
N THR A 45 3.92 18.71 10.06
CA THR A 45 3.62 19.95 9.35
C THR A 45 3.38 19.68 7.87
N LEU A 46 4.20 18.88 7.22
CA LEU A 46 3.97 18.46 5.82
C LEU A 46 2.70 17.64 5.66
N LEU A 47 2.41 16.74 6.58
CA LEU A 47 1.17 15.97 6.56
C LEU A 47 -0.06 16.88 6.65
N ARG A 48 -0.04 17.89 7.52
CA ARG A 48 -1.14 18.83 7.73
C ARG A 48 -1.28 19.82 6.58
N ASP A 49 -0.19 20.54 6.26
CA ASP A 49 -0.25 21.72 5.42
C ASP A 49 -0.11 21.39 3.93
N TYR A 50 0.51 20.25 3.59
CA TYR A 50 0.75 19.84 2.21
C TYR A 50 -0.07 18.60 1.80
N ALA A 51 -0.11 17.56 2.63
CA ALA A 51 -0.87 16.36 2.31
C ALA A 51 -2.38 16.49 2.60
N GLY A 52 -2.80 17.50 3.38
CA GLY A 52 -4.22 17.77 3.69
C GLY A 52 -4.79 16.88 4.81
N ARG A 53 -3.91 16.40 5.73
CA ARG A 53 -4.38 15.61 6.88
C ARG A 53 -4.93 16.48 8.03
N PRO A 54 -5.80 15.92 8.90
CA PRO A 54 -6.25 14.53 8.94
C PRO A 54 -7.21 14.16 7.80
N SER A 55 -7.08 12.95 7.24
CA SER A 55 -8.15 12.40 6.41
C SER A 55 -9.35 12.06 7.29
N MET A 56 -10.56 12.30 6.77
CA MET A 56 -11.76 12.17 7.60
C MET A 56 -12.31 10.76 7.63
N LEU A 57 -12.94 10.42 8.74
CA LEU A 57 -13.77 9.23 8.89
C LEU A 57 -15.22 9.61 8.54
N TYR A 58 -15.69 9.11 7.39
CA TYR A 58 -17.01 9.40 6.83
C TYR A 58 -18.00 8.28 7.15
N TYR A 59 -19.18 8.61 7.69
CA TYR A 59 -20.26 7.65 7.91
C TYR A 59 -20.97 7.38 6.57
N ALA A 60 -20.87 6.15 6.08
CA ALA A 60 -21.49 5.70 4.83
C ALA A 60 -22.95 5.29 5.09
N GLU A 61 -23.83 6.28 5.20
CA GLU A 61 -25.22 6.08 5.64
C GLU A 61 -26.02 5.20 4.68
N ARG A 62 -25.88 5.45 3.37
CA ARG A 62 -26.61 4.67 2.37
C ARG A 62 -26.11 3.25 2.27
N MET A 63 -24.79 3.05 2.31
CA MET A 63 -24.18 1.73 2.33
C MET A 63 -24.57 0.95 3.60
N THR A 64 -24.60 1.62 4.76
CA THR A 64 -25.07 1.05 6.03
C THR A 64 -26.51 0.55 5.95
N LYS A 65 -27.41 1.35 5.37
CA LYS A 65 -28.82 1.00 5.21
C LYS A 65 -29.02 -0.13 4.18
N ASP A 66 -28.27 -0.08 3.10
CA ASP A 66 -28.43 -1.00 1.96
C ASP A 66 -27.92 -2.42 2.28
N LEU A 67 -26.72 -2.53 2.88
CA LEU A 67 -26.15 -3.80 3.28
C LEU A 67 -26.81 -4.41 4.52
N GLY A 68 -27.41 -3.57 5.37
CA GLY A 68 -27.88 -4.00 6.69
C GLY A 68 -26.70 -4.38 7.60
N GLY A 69 -26.98 -5.02 8.73
CA GLY A 69 -25.94 -5.45 9.68
C GLY A 69 -25.35 -4.27 10.44
N CYS A 70 -24.10 -3.91 10.24
CA CYS A 70 -23.37 -2.95 11.06
C CYS A 70 -23.36 -1.52 10.51
N LYS A 71 -23.01 -0.54 11.36
CA LYS A 71 -22.65 0.82 10.92
C LYS A 71 -21.31 0.79 10.15
N ILE A 72 -21.25 1.46 9.00
CA ILE A 72 -20.08 1.48 8.13
C ILE A 72 -19.47 2.86 8.06
N TYR A 73 -18.18 2.95 8.34
CA TYR A 73 -17.37 4.15 8.20
C TYR A 73 -16.30 3.96 7.15
N LEU A 74 -16.02 4.99 6.35
CA LEU A 74 -14.95 5.02 5.36
C LEU A 74 -13.85 5.96 5.84
N LYS A 75 -12.61 5.43 5.96
CA LYS A 75 -11.41 6.25 6.17
C LYS A 75 -10.95 6.76 4.82
N ARG A 76 -11.01 8.08 4.59
CA ARG A 76 -10.92 8.73 3.29
C ARG A 76 -9.49 9.12 2.91
N GLU A 77 -8.61 8.12 2.75
CA GLU A 77 -7.23 8.34 2.26
C GLU A 77 -7.19 8.75 0.76
N ASP A 78 -8.26 8.53 0.04
CA ASP A 78 -8.49 8.98 -1.35
C ASP A 78 -8.53 10.52 -1.49
N LEU A 79 -8.77 11.25 -0.41
CA LEU A 79 -8.82 12.72 -0.38
C LEU A 79 -7.48 13.38 -0.07
N ASN A 80 -6.46 12.62 0.29
CA ASN A 80 -5.12 13.17 0.49
C ASN A 80 -4.54 13.75 -0.81
N HIS A 81 -3.59 14.67 -0.69
CA HIS A 81 -2.81 15.13 -1.84
C HIS A 81 -2.23 13.93 -2.61
N THR A 82 -2.22 13.99 -3.93
CA THR A 82 -1.95 12.89 -4.89
C THR A 82 -3.04 11.82 -4.99
N GLY A 83 -4.09 11.88 -4.15
CA GLY A 83 -5.28 11.03 -4.24
C GLY A 83 -5.14 9.64 -3.63
N ALA A 84 -4.17 9.41 -2.73
CA ALA A 84 -3.98 8.13 -2.04
C ALA A 84 -3.13 8.27 -0.77
N HIS A 85 -3.09 7.20 0.04
CA HIS A 85 -2.27 7.08 1.25
C HIS A 85 -0.75 7.17 1.01
N LYS A 86 -0.28 7.00 -0.22
CA LYS A 86 1.16 6.90 -0.54
C LYS A 86 1.95 8.14 -0.12
N ILE A 87 1.35 9.32 -0.17
CA ILE A 87 1.99 10.58 0.19
C ILE A 87 2.49 10.58 1.64
N ASN A 88 1.82 9.90 2.57
CA ASN A 88 2.22 9.82 3.97
C ASN A 88 3.63 9.27 4.11
N ASN A 89 3.85 8.08 3.56
CA ASN A 89 5.15 7.40 3.59
C ASN A 89 6.22 8.18 2.80
N VAL A 90 5.86 8.68 1.63
CA VAL A 90 6.81 9.39 0.76
C VAL A 90 7.37 10.63 1.43
N LEU A 91 6.54 11.46 2.07
CA LEU A 91 7.01 12.64 2.80
C LEU A 91 7.96 12.30 3.95
N GLY A 92 7.69 11.22 4.68
CA GLY A 92 8.60 10.76 5.74
C GLY A 92 9.94 10.28 5.20
N GLN A 93 9.93 9.47 4.13
CA GLN A 93 11.17 8.98 3.53
C GLN A 93 11.98 10.07 2.83
N ILE A 94 11.34 11.04 2.16
CA ILE A 94 12.07 12.13 1.49
C ILE A 94 12.76 13.05 2.52
N LEU A 95 12.09 13.32 3.64
CA LEU A 95 12.72 14.06 4.76
C LEU A 95 13.93 13.31 5.30
N LEU A 96 13.81 12.00 5.46
CA LEU A 96 14.92 11.16 5.91
C LEU A 96 16.08 11.19 4.91
N ALA A 97 15.80 11.05 3.61
CA ALA A 97 16.79 11.14 2.53
C ALA A 97 17.53 12.49 2.56
N LYS A 98 16.80 13.59 2.76
CA LYS A 98 17.37 14.94 2.94
C LYS A 98 18.30 15.02 4.15
N LYS A 99 17.90 14.48 5.33
CA LYS A 99 18.74 14.43 6.53
C LYS A 99 19.99 13.55 6.33
N MET A 100 19.93 12.55 5.45
CA MET A 100 21.07 11.72 5.04
C MET A 100 21.97 12.40 4.00
N GLY A 101 21.59 13.56 3.46
CA GLY A 101 22.35 14.29 2.43
C GLY A 101 22.25 13.68 1.03
N LYS A 102 21.29 12.78 0.79
CA LYS A 102 21.04 12.18 -0.53
C LYS A 102 20.41 13.23 -1.46
N LYS A 103 20.77 13.19 -2.74
CA LYS A 103 20.32 14.17 -3.74
C LYS A 103 19.45 13.54 -4.83
N ARG A 104 19.55 12.25 -5.01
CA ARG A 104 18.82 11.48 -6.00
C ARG A 104 17.91 10.48 -5.31
N ILE A 105 16.66 10.44 -5.74
CA ILE A 105 15.64 9.50 -5.28
C ILE A 105 15.31 8.55 -6.42
N ILE A 106 15.29 7.27 -6.13
CA ILE A 106 14.72 6.25 -7.02
C ILE A 106 13.54 5.58 -6.34
N ALA A 107 12.54 5.20 -7.12
CA ALA A 107 11.39 4.42 -6.64
C ALA A 107 10.87 3.48 -7.73
N GLU A 108 10.17 2.44 -7.31
CA GLU A 108 9.38 1.58 -8.17
C GLU A 108 7.90 1.95 -8.10
N THR A 109 7.13 1.62 -9.14
CA THR A 109 5.68 1.77 -9.10
C THR A 109 4.98 0.79 -10.03
N GLY A 110 3.78 0.29 -9.64
CA GLY A 110 2.87 -0.47 -10.48
C GLY A 110 1.72 0.40 -10.97
N ALA A 111 0.73 0.68 -10.11
CA ALA A 111 -0.41 1.55 -10.45
C ALA A 111 -0.04 3.04 -10.69
N GLY A 112 1.22 3.42 -10.47
CA GLY A 112 1.70 4.79 -10.64
C GLY A 112 1.50 5.70 -9.42
N GLN A 113 0.67 5.33 -8.45
CA GLN A 113 0.37 6.20 -7.30
C GLN A 113 1.59 6.47 -6.41
N HIS A 114 2.44 5.45 -6.19
CA HIS A 114 3.68 5.64 -5.46
C HIS A 114 4.66 6.52 -6.25
N GLY A 115 4.79 6.29 -7.55
CA GLY A 115 5.62 7.10 -8.44
C GLY A 115 5.18 8.56 -8.46
N VAL A 116 3.87 8.84 -8.61
CA VAL A 116 3.34 10.20 -8.56
C VAL A 116 3.61 10.87 -7.22
N ALA A 117 3.39 10.16 -6.09
CA ALA A 117 3.69 10.71 -4.77
C ALA A 117 5.19 11.01 -4.60
N THR A 118 6.07 10.12 -5.08
CA THR A 118 7.52 10.31 -5.05
C THR A 118 7.95 11.48 -5.91
N ALA A 119 7.48 11.57 -7.16
CA ALA A 119 7.78 12.69 -8.05
C ALA A 119 7.29 14.03 -7.45
N THR A 120 6.09 14.04 -6.84
CA THR A 120 5.53 15.21 -6.14
C THR A 120 6.44 15.69 -5.02
N ALA A 121 6.89 14.78 -4.15
CA ALA A 121 7.77 15.15 -3.05
C ALA A 121 9.18 15.54 -3.54
N CYS A 122 9.72 14.87 -4.57
CA CYS A 122 11.00 15.28 -5.17
C CYS A 122 10.93 16.67 -5.76
N ALA A 123 9.84 17.02 -6.45
CA ALA A 123 9.63 18.39 -6.95
C ALA A 123 9.55 19.41 -5.80
N LEU A 124 8.87 19.08 -4.69
CA LEU A 124 8.77 19.93 -3.51
C LEU A 124 10.14 20.20 -2.85
N PHE A 125 11.02 19.19 -2.82
CA PHE A 125 12.32 19.24 -2.14
C PHE A 125 13.52 19.49 -3.06
N ASP A 126 13.28 19.78 -4.35
CA ASP A 126 14.32 20.00 -5.37
C ASP A 126 15.32 18.82 -5.43
N MET A 127 14.81 17.60 -5.54
CA MET A 127 15.58 16.37 -5.62
C MET A 127 15.43 15.70 -6.98
N GLU A 128 16.52 15.14 -7.50
CA GLU A 128 16.50 14.33 -8.72
C GLU A 128 15.63 13.08 -8.49
N CYS A 129 14.76 12.76 -9.46
CA CYS A 129 13.79 11.69 -9.33
C CYS A 129 13.80 10.75 -10.53
N GLU A 130 14.06 9.46 -10.29
CA GLU A 130 13.89 8.41 -11.29
C GLU A 130 12.92 7.35 -10.81
N ILE A 131 11.93 7.04 -11.65
CA ILE A 131 10.87 6.06 -11.34
C ILE A 131 10.99 4.87 -12.28
N TYR A 132 11.07 3.66 -11.70
CA TYR A 132 11.04 2.40 -12.44
C TYR A 132 9.61 1.89 -12.49
N MET A 133 9.13 1.57 -13.69
CA MET A 133 7.77 1.09 -13.91
C MET A 133 7.77 0.00 -14.99
N GLY A 134 7.10 -1.11 -14.75
CA GLY A 134 6.98 -2.18 -15.73
C GLY A 134 6.29 -1.70 -17.00
N LYS A 135 6.72 -2.17 -18.17
CA LYS A 135 6.19 -1.75 -19.49
C LYS A 135 4.68 -1.98 -19.61
N GLU A 136 4.19 -3.07 -19.04
CA GLU A 136 2.76 -3.35 -19.03
C GLU A 136 2.00 -2.34 -18.12
N ASP A 137 2.59 -1.98 -16.99
CA ASP A 137 2.03 -0.97 -16.09
C ASP A 137 2.07 0.44 -16.70
N VAL A 138 3.14 0.79 -17.41
CA VAL A 138 3.24 2.05 -18.20
C VAL A 138 2.08 2.14 -19.19
N ARG A 139 1.78 1.04 -19.89
CA ARG A 139 0.66 0.97 -20.84
C ARG A 139 -0.69 1.17 -20.16
N ARG A 140 -0.90 0.49 -19.02
CA ARG A 140 -2.17 0.54 -18.27
C ARG A 140 -2.41 1.88 -17.56
N GLN A 141 -1.34 2.60 -17.18
CA GLN A 141 -1.39 3.76 -16.30
C GLN A 141 -0.74 5.03 -16.92
N ARG A 142 -0.93 5.25 -18.21
CA ARG A 142 -0.33 6.36 -18.98
C ARG A 142 -0.55 7.74 -18.35
N LEU A 143 -1.71 7.98 -17.76
CA LEU A 143 -2.02 9.25 -17.10
C LEU A 143 -1.09 9.51 -15.90
N ASN A 144 -0.79 8.48 -15.13
CA ASN A 144 0.14 8.61 -14.01
C ASN A 144 1.59 8.78 -14.50
N VAL A 145 1.97 8.13 -15.61
CA VAL A 145 3.29 8.35 -16.24
C VAL A 145 3.44 9.83 -16.62
N TYR A 146 2.47 10.39 -17.31
CA TYR A 146 2.50 11.81 -17.69
C TYR A 146 2.54 12.75 -16.46
N ARG A 147 1.81 12.41 -15.38
CA ARG A 147 1.89 13.19 -14.12
C ARG A 147 3.29 13.18 -13.52
N MET A 148 3.98 12.03 -13.50
CA MET A 148 5.35 11.91 -13.01
C MET A 148 6.33 12.74 -13.84
N GLU A 149 6.22 12.67 -15.18
CA GLU A 149 7.04 13.47 -16.09
C GLU A 149 6.78 14.98 -15.96
N LEU A 150 5.51 15.39 -15.79
CA LEU A 150 5.13 16.78 -15.56
C LEU A 150 5.74 17.32 -14.23
N LEU A 151 5.90 16.46 -13.23
CA LEU A 151 6.54 16.78 -11.95
C LEU A 151 8.08 16.75 -12.01
N GLY A 152 8.65 16.51 -13.20
CA GLY A 152 10.08 16.51 -13.44
C GLY A 152 10.78 15.15 -13.19
N ALA A 153 10.05 14.09 -12.90
CA ALA A 153 10.64 12.77 -12.75
C ALA A 153 10.94 12.13 -14.11
N LYS A 154 12.03 11.38 -14.18
CA LYS A 154 12.33 10.50 -15.31
C LYS A 154 11.68 9.14 -15.06
N VAL A 155 10.82 8.68 -15.96
CA VAL A 155 10.19 7.36 -15.89
C VAL A 155 10.95 6.37 -16.76
N ASN A 156 11.50 5.32 -16.14
CA ASN A 156 12.22 4.25 -16.80
C ASN A 156 11.30 3.03 -16.99
N SER A 157 10.93 2.76 -18.24
CA SER A 157 10.10 1.58 -18.58
C SER A 157 10.94 0.31 -18.54
N VAL A 158 10.51 -0.67 -17.73
CA VAL A 158 11.20 -1.96 -17.55
C VAL A 158 10.51 -3.04 -18.38
N ASP A 159 11.23 -3.63 -19.32
CA ASP A 159 10.74 -4.63 -20.29
C ASP A 159 11.20 -6.06 -19.96
N ASN A 160 11.81 -6.29 -18.80
CA ASN A 160 12.28 -7.60 -18.35
C ASN A 160 11.15 -8.38 -17.67
N GLY A 161 11.21 -9.71 -17.71
CA GLY A 161 10.27 -10.59 -17.00
C GLY A 161 8.84 -10.45 -17.53
N THR A 162 7.89 -10.13 -16.64
CA THR A 162 6.48 -9.88 -16.97
C THR A 162 6.19 -8.40 -17.28
N GLY A 163 7.19 -7.53 -17.12
CA GLY A 163 7.03 -6.08 -17.31
C GLY A 163 6.05 -5.44 -16.31
N THR A 164 6.01 -5.95 -15.08
CA THR A 164 5.13 -5.49 -14.00
C THR A 164 5.92 -5.00 -12.77
N LEU A 165 5.23 -4.66 -11.69
CA LEU A 165 5.81 -4.10 -10.45
C LEU A 165 7.01 -4.91 -9.92
N LYS A 166 6.97 -6.25 -9.97
CA LYS A 166 8.08 -7.11 -9.52
C LYS A 166 9.39 -6.79 -10.27
N ASP A 167 9.28 -6.59 -11.57
CA ASP A 167 10.44 -6.34 -12.42
C ASP A 167 10.96 -4.90 -12.25
N ALA A 168 10.06 -3.95 -12.03
CA ALA A 168 10.41 -2.58 -11.65
C ALA A 168 11.21 -2.52 -10.34
N ILE A 169 10.81 -3.30 -9.31
CA ILE A 169 11.54 -3.43 -8.05
C ILE A 169 12.96 -3.99 -8.30
N ASN A 170 13.08 -5.05 -9.11
CA ASN A 170 14.37 -5.64 -9.43
C ASN A 170 15.32 -4.60 -10.07
N GLU A 171 14.81 -3.76 -10.97
CA GLU A 171 15.62 -2.75 -11.64
C GLU A 171 16.00 -1.60 -10.71
N ALA A 172 15.07 -1.11 -9.89
CA ALA A 172 15.36 -0.12 -8.86
C ALA A 172 16.43 -0.61 -7.88
N MET A 173 16.38 -1.88 -7.47
CA MET A 173 17.41 -2.46 -6.59
C MET A 173 18.79 -2.57 -7.27
N ARG A 174 18.87 -2.81 -8.59
CA ARG A 174 20.13 -2.80 -9.34
C ARG A 174 20.73 -1.41 -9.42
N ASP A 175 19.90 -0.40 -9.72
CA ASP A 175 20.32 1.00 -9.72
C ASP A 175 20.83 1.41 -8.34
N TRP A 176 20.06 1.09 -7.28
CA TRP A 176 20.47 1.40 -5.92
C TRP A 176 21.83 0.80 -5.57
N ALA A 177 22.05 -0.48 -5.90
CA ALA A 177 23.34 -1.15 -5.67
C ALA A 177 24.52 -0.47 -6.40
N THR A 178 24.24 0.19 -7.52
CA THR A 178 25.27 0.87 -8.34
C THR A 178 25.56 2.29 -7.82
N ASN A 179 24.57 2.98 -7.24
CA ASN A 179 24.62 4.42 -6.95
C ASN A 179 24.33 4.74 -5.47
N ILE A 180 24.68 3.88 -4.55
CA ILE A 180 24.30 3.96 -3.11
C ILE A 180 24.75 5.25 -2.43
N ASP A 181 25.90 5.83 -2.83
CA ASP A 181 26.47 7.00 -2.15
C ASP A 181 25.59 8.25 -2.30
N THR A 182 24.97 8.44 -3.46
CA THR A 182 24.18 9.63 -3.79
C THR A 182 22.68 9.40 -3.78
N THR A 183 22.26 8.14 -3.83
CA THR A 183 20.88 7.72 -4.13
C THR A 183 20.19 7.14 -2.91
N PHE A 184 18.96 7.57 -2.68
CA PHE A 184 18.03 6.96 -1.73
C PHE A 184 16.98 6.13 -2.49
N TYR A 185 16.84 4.86 -2.13
CA TYR A 185 15.75 4.03 -2.64
C TYR A 185 14.51 4.22 -1.77
N LEU A 186 13.48 4.85 -2.32
CA LEU A 186 12.23 5.16 -1.65
C LEU A 186 11.20 4.07 -1.92
N ILE A 187 11.09 3.09 -1.02
CA ILE A 187 10.19 1.94 -1.17
C ILE A 187 8.75 2.33 -0.85
N GLY A 188 7.81 1.91 -1.71
CA GLY A 188 6.41 2.29 -1.65
C GLY A 188 5.52 1.44 -0.74
N SER A 189 6.02 0.38 -0.10
CA SER A 189 5.21 -0.51 0.73
C SER A 189 5.97 -1.04 1.96
N VAL A 190 5.27 -1.76 2.84
CA VAL A 190 5.83 -2.40 4.05
C VAL A 190 6.59 -3.68 3.71
N MET A 191 7.43 -3.61 2.71
CA MET A 191 8.23 -4.71 2.15
C MET A 191 9.71 -4.30 2.08
N GLY A 192 10.56 -5.24 1.68
CA GLY A 192 11.99 -5.00 1.57
C GLY A 192 12.77 -5.39 2.83
N PRO A 193 14.10 -5.17 2.82
CA PRO A 193 14.94 -5.44 3.99
C PRO A 193 14.62 -4.47 5.13
N HIS A 194 14.85 -4.90 6.39
CA HIS A 194 14.82 -3.94 7.51
C HIS A 194 15.83 -2.80 7.24
N PRO A 195 15.46 -1.51 7.49
CA PRO A 195 14.32 -1.04 8.29
C PRO A 195 13.02 -0.74 7.51
N TYR A 196 12.96 -0.94 6.19
CA TYR A 196 11.84 -0.52 5.35
C TYR A 196 10.46 -0.95 5.89
N PRO A 197 10.19 -2.23 6.24
CA PRO A 197 8.86 -2.60 6.72
C PRO A 197 8.41 -1.81 7.94
N THR A 198 9.32 -1.59 8.89
CA THR A 198 9.06 -0.83 10.12
C THR A 198 8.88 0.66 9.82
N MET A 199 9.79 1.24 9.04
CA MET A 199 9.80 2.65 8.68
C MET A 199 8.55 3.06 7.89
N VAL A 200 8.18 2.29 6.87
CA VAL A 200 6.99 2.54 6.07
C VAL A 200 5.72 2.40 6.91
N ARG A 201 5.64 1.37 7.77
CA ARG A 201 4.55 1.25 8.74
C ARG A 201 4.42 2.50 9.61
N ASP A 202 5.52 2.96 10.18
CA ASP A 202 5.52 4.08 11.13
C ASP A 202 5.10 5.40 10.46
N PHE A 203 5.40 5.60 9.16
CA PHE A 203 4.87 6.71 8.39
C PHE A 203 3.43 6.52 7.93
N GLN A 204 2.93 5.30 7.84
CA GLN A 204 1.54 5.03 7.46
C GLN A 204 0.58 4.90 8.66
N LYS A 205 1.07 4.65 9.88
CA LYS A 205 0.23 4.40 11.07
C LYS A 205 -0.69 5.57 11.43
N VAL A 206 -0.38 6.77 10.97
CA VAL A 206 -1.25 7.96 11.07
C VAL A 206 -2.69 7.67 10.60
N ILE A 207 -2.88 6.72 9.68
CA ILE A 207 -4.20 6.31 9.18
C ILE A 207 -5.03 5.71 10.33
N GLY A 208 -4.47 4.74 11.03
CA GLY A 208 -5.11 4.05 12.17
C GLY A 208 -5.25 4.95 13.40
N GLU A 209 -4.20 5.71 13.73
CA GLU A 209 -4.21 6.69 14.84
C GLU A 209 -5.37 7.69 14.69
N GLU A 210 -5.53 8.28 13.51
CA GLU A 210 -6.63 9.19 13.21
C GLU A 210 -8.00 8.50 13.20
N ALA A 211 -8.10 7.31 12.57
CA ALA A 211 -9.36 6.57 12.49
C ALA A 211 -9.87 6.19 13.88
N LYS A 212 -8.99 5.70 14.77
CA LYS A 212 -9.30 5.36 16.14
C LYS A 212 -9.79 6.57 16.94
N LYS A 213 -9.06 7.68 16.86
CA LYS A 213 -9.43 8.93 17.53
C LYS A 213 -10.77 9.45 17.03
N GLN A 214 -10.96 9.54 15.72
CA GLN A 214 -12.19 10.06 15.10
C GLN A 214 -13.40 9.18 15.41
N LEU A 215 -13.24 7.86 15.47
CA LEU A 215 -14.34 6.98 15.86
C LEU A 215 -14.68 7.12 17.34
N MET A 216 -13.69 7.22 18.22
CA MET A 216 -13.91 7.49 19.64
C MET A 216 -14.67 8.81 19.87
N GLU A 217 -14.38 9.86 19.10
CA GLU A 217 -15.09 11.13 19.12
C GLU A 217 -16.56 11.02 18.63
N LYS A 218 -16.83 10.15 17.64
CA LYS A 218 -18.16 9.98 17.02
C LYS A 218 -19.06 8.99 17.73
N GLU A 219 -18.50 7.85 18.18
CA GLU A 219 -19.27 6.71 18.69
C GLU A 219 -18.93 6.35 20.14
N GLY A 220 -17.88 6.96 20.74
CA GLY A 220 -17.44 6.68 22.12
C GLY A 220 -16.85 5.28 22.34
N ARG A 221 -16.55 4.52 21.26
CA ARG A 221 -16.06 3.14 21.32
C ARG A 221 -15.15 2.78 20.14
N LEU A 222 -14.44 1.67 20.28
CA LEU A 222 -13.66 1.07 19.19
C LEU A 222 -14.58 0.42 18.13
N PRO A 223 -14.10 0.24 16.89
CA PRO A 223 -14.81 -0.54 15.89
C PRO A 223 -14.78 -2.04 16.24
N ASP A 224 -15.73 -2.81 15.70
CA ASP A 224 -15.73 -4.27 15.80
C ASP A 224 -14.91 -4.89 14.66
N CYS A 225 -14.81 -4.21 13.52
CA CYS A 225 -14.09 -4.70 12.36
C CYS A 225 -13.38 -3.55 11.61
N VAL A 226 -12.16 -3.81 11.15
CA VAL A 226 -11.40 -2.90 10.28
C VAL A 226 -10.99 -3.65 9.02
N VAL A 227 -11.28 -3.09 7.84
CA VAL A 227 -11.05 -3.72 6.54
C VAL A 227 -10.15 -2.84 5.69
N ALA A 228 -9.12 -3.43 5.06
CA ALA A 228 -8.23 -2.75 4.11
C ALA A 228 -7.74 -3.71 3.03
N CYS A 229 -7.45 -3.20 1.82
CA CYS A 229 -6.87 -4.02 0.75
C CYS A 229 -5.39 -4.30 1.00
N VAL A 230 -4.91 -5.44 0.51
CA VAL A 230 -3.54 -5.92 0.74
C VAL A 230 -2.92 -6.41 -0.57
N GLY A 231 -1.90 -5.66 -1.03
CA GLY A 231 -0.87 -6.14 -1.96
C GLY A 231 0.42 -6.31 -1.16
N GLY A 232 1.39 -5.39 -1.25
CA GLY A 232 2.49 -5.32 -0.26
C GLY A 232 2.00 -4.96 1.15
N GLY A 233 0.87 -4.27 1.27
CA GLY A 233 0.10 -4.09 2.49
C GLY A 233 0.31 -2.79 3.26
N SER A 234 0.89 -1.73 2.66
CA SER A 234 1.21 -0.50 3.42
C SER A 234 -0.01 0.25 3.95
N ASN A 235 -1.10 0.37 3.16
CA ASN A 235 -2.32 1.01 3.63
C ASN A 235 -2.98 0.20 4.75
N ALA A 236 -3.01 -1.12 4.61
CA ALA A 236 -3.58 -2.02 5.61
C ALA A 236 -2.76 -2.02 6.90
N MET A 237 -1.43 -2.04 6.81
CA MET A 237 -0.58 -1.97 8.00
C MET A 237 -0.71 -0.63 8.70
N GLY A 238 -0.76 0.47 7.93
CA GLY A 238 -1.02 1.80 8.47
C GLY A 238 -2.35 1.90 9.22
N MET A 239 -3.37 1.21 8.71
CA MET A 239 -4.68 1.18 9.34
C MET A 239 -4.74 0.22 10.53
N PHE A 240 -4.12 -0.97 10.42
CA PHE A 240 -4.21 -2.03 11.43
C PHE A 240 -3.34 -1.77 12.65
N TYR A 241 -2.19 -1.12 12.48
CA TYR A 241 -1.15 -1.05 13.49
C TYR A 241 -1.65 -0.55 14.86
N ASP A 242 -2.44 0.50 14.86
CA ASP A 242 -2.99 1.09 16.09
C ASP A 242 -4.09 0.23 16.74
N PHE A 243 -4.66 -0.72 15.98
CA PHE A 243 -5.67 -1.67 16.46
C PHE A 243 -5.10 -3.06 16.76
N ILE A 244 -3.80 -3.33 16.49
CA ILE A 244 -3.19 -4.64 16.82
C ILE A 244 -3.33 -4.99 18.31
N PRO A 245 -3.13 -4.05 19.26
CA PRO A 245 -3.29 -4.35 20.70
C PRO A 245 -4.75 -4.56 21.12
N ASP A 246 -5.71 -4.09 20.34
CA ASP A 246 -7.13 -4.19 20.67
C ASP A 246 -7.70 -5.51 20.15
N GLU A 247 -7.55 -6.59 20.91
CA GLU A 247 -7.92 -7.96 20.50
C GLU A 247 -9.41 -8.12 20.14
N SER A 248 -10.27 -7.24 20.66
CA SER A 248 -11.70 -7.20 20.31
C SER A 248 -11.98 -6.69 18.91
N VAL A 249 -11.02 -6.01 18.26
CA VAL A 249 -11.16 -5.46 16.92
C VAL A 249 -10.70 -6.50 15.90
N ARG A 250 -11.61 -6.97 15.05
CA ARG A 250 -11.33 -7.87 13.94
C ARG A 250 -10.56 -7.12 12.85
N LEU A 251 -9.43 -7.65 12.38
CA LEU A 251 -8.61 -7.07 11.31
C LEU A 251 -8.72 -7.93 10.05
N VAL A 252 -9.20 -7.36 8.95
CA VAL A 252 -9.45 -8.07 7.69
C VAL A 252 -8.70 -7.44 6.54
N GLY A 253 -7.76 -8.18 5.96
CA GLY A 253 -7.07 -7.84 4.72
C GLY A 253 -7.82 -8.41 3.50
N ALA A 254 -8.04 -7.61 2.47
CA ALA A 254 -8.61 -8.07 1.21
C ALA A 254 -7.50 -8.24 0.17
N GLU A 255 -7.24 -9.48 -0.26
CA GLU A 255 -6.23 -9.83 -1.27
C GLU A 255 -6.84 -9.96 -2.66
N ALA A 256 -6.03 -9.74 -3.70
CA ALA A 256 -6.46 -9.88 -5.09
C ALA A 256 -6.49 -11.36 -5.53
N ALA A 257 -7.67 -11.93 -5.62
CA ALA A 257 -7.88 -13.27 -6.17
C ALA A 257 -7.96 -13.30 -7.71
N GLY A 258 -7.88 -12.18 -8.39
CA GLY A 258 -7.83 -12.10 -9.85
C GLY A 258 -8.98 -12.85 -10.51
N LYS A 259 -8.66 -13.88 -11.30
CA LYS A 259 -9.63 -14.76 -11.94
C LYS A 259 -10.08 -15.96 -11.07
N GLY A 260 -9.71 -15.95 -9.80
CA GLY A 260 -9.99 -17.00 -8.82
C GLY A 260 -8.72 -17.64 -8.27
N ILE A 261 -8.70 -17.92 -6.96
CA ILE A 261 -7.55 -18.50 -6.25
C ILE A 261 -7.16 -19.92 -6.66
N ASP A 262 -8.04 -20.63 -7.37
CA ASP A 262 -7.77 -21.97 -7.90
C ASP A 262 -7.24 -21.93 -9.34
N THR A 263 -7.06 -20.74 -9.89
CA THR A 263 -6.38 -20.49 -11.18
C THR A 263 -4.93 -20.11 -10.95
N LYS A 264 -4.15 -19.92 -12.02
CA LYS A 264 -2.81 -19.32 -11.97
C LYS A 264 -2.83 -17.78 -12.06
N LEU A 265 -4.02 -17.19 -12.21
CA LEU A 265 -4.22 -15.77 -12.47
C LEU A 265 -4.76 -15.07 -11.20
N HIS A 266 -3.94 -15.00 -10.17
CA HIS A 266 -4.22 -14.32 -8.90
C HIS A 266 -2.95 -13.76 -8.26
N ALA A 267 -3.09 -12.89 -7.25
CA ALA A 267 -2.03 -12.35 -6.40
C ALA A 267 -2.34 -12.53 -4.89
N ALA A 268 -3.19 -13.51 -4.54
CA ALA A 268 -3.59 -13.79 -3.15
C ALA A 268 -2.47 -14.52 -2.41
N THR A 269 -1.49 -13.76 -1.93
CA THR A 269 -0.22 -14.27 -1.38
C THR A 269 -0.39 -14.92 -0.01
N VAL A 270 -1.24 -14.38 0.87
CA VAL A 270 -1.46 -14.98 2.21
C VAL A 270 -2.26 -16.27 2.08
N ALA A 271 -3.27 -16.29 1.18
CA ALA A 271 -4.12 -17.45 0.98
C ALA A 271 -3.41 -18.64 0.31
N LYS A 272 -2.48 -18.40 -0.62
CA LYS A 272 -1.88 -19.44 -1.48
C LYS A 272 -0.35 -19.47 -1.49
N GLY A 273 0.31 -18.48 -0.88
CA GLY A 273 1.76 -18.40 -0.85
C GLY A 273 2.41 -19.34 0.16
N SER A 274 3.71 -19.50 0.01
CA SER A 274 4.57 -20.25 0.91
C SER A 274 5.71 -19.40 1.43
N LEU A 275 6.38 -19.85 2.49
CA LEU A 275 7.49 -19.15 3.13
C LEU A 275 8.68 -19.08 2.18
N GLY A 276 9.19 -17.88 1.94
CA GLY A 276 10.34 -17.65 1.08
C GLY A 276 11.15 -16.42 1.47
N ILE A 277 12.21 -16.15 0.66
CA ILE A 277 13.03 -14.95 0.76
C ILE A 277 13.06 -14.30 -0.62
N PHE A 278 12.59 -13.05 -0.67
CA PHE A 278 12.58 -12.26 -1.90
C PHE A 278 12.62 -10.77 -1.58
N HIS A 279 13.17 -9.95 -2.47
CA HIS A 279 13.31 -8.50 -2.28
C HIS A 279 13.87 -8.09 -0.90
N GLY A 280 14.83 -8.87 -0.37
CA GLY A 280 15.53 -8.55 0.87
C GLY A 280 14.80 -8.94 2.16
N MET A 281 13.65 -9.58 2.11
CA MET A 281 12.86 -9.98 3.28
C MET A 281 12.47 -11.46 3.25
N LYS A 282 12.22 -12.02 4.42
CA LYS A 282 11.56 -13.32 4.59
C LYS A 282 10.07 -13.09 4.86
N SER A 283 9.21 -13.65 4.01
CA SER A 283 7.75 -13.48 4.10
C SER A 283 7.04 -14.64 3.38
N TYR A 284 5.71 -14.50 3.14
CA TYR A 284 4.99 -15.35 2.21
C TYR A 284 5.12 -14.81 0.79
N PHE A 285 5.32 -15.72 -0.17
CA PHE A 285 5.40 -15.42 -1.60
C PHE A 285 4.66 -16.48 -2.42
N LEU A 286 4.11 -16.05 -3.55
CA LEU A 286 3.65 -16.95 -4.58
C LEU A 286 4.87 -17.46 -5.35
N GLN A 287 5.18 -18.75 -5.19
CA GLN A 287 6.35 -19.39 -5.76
C GLN A 287 6.02 -20.85 -6.14
N ASN A 288 6.79 -21.38 -7.09
CA ASN A 288 6.69 -22.78 -7.50
C ASN A 288 7.45 -23.72 -6.52
N GLU A 289 7.45 -25.02 -6.82
CA GLU A 289 8.10 -26.04 -5.99
C GLU A 289 9.62 -25.86 -5.88
N GLU A 290 10.25 -25.26 -6.89
CA GLU A 290 11.68 -24.91 -6.88
C GLU A 290 11.99 -23.58 -6.16
N GLY A 291 10.98 -22.90 -5.60
CA GLY A 291 11.13 -21.63 -4.91
C GLY A 291 11.28 -20.41 -5.84
N GLN A 292 11.00 -20.57 -7.15
CA GLN A 292 10.98 -19.47 -8.08
C GLN A 292 9.66 -18.68 -7.94
N ILE A 293 9.76 -17.35 -7.97
CA ILE A 293 8.58 -16.47 -7.88
C ILE A 293 7.66 -16.72 -9.07
N ALA A 294 6.43 -17.09 -8.77
CA ALA A 294 5.42 -17.32 -9.79
C ALA A 294 4.94 -16.01 -10.43
N PRO A 295 4.58 -16.00 -11.71
CA PRO A 295 3.80 -14.90 -12.28
C PRO A 295 2.49 -14.72 -11.52
N VAL A 296 2.10 -13.48 -11.32
CA VAL A 296 0.85 -13.12 -10.65
C VAL A 296 -0.05 -12.30 -11.57
N TYR A 297 -1.28 -12.14 -11.18
CA TYR A 297 -2.25 -11.36 -11.94
C TYR A 297 -3.28 -10.71 -11.02
N SER A 298 -3.57 -9.45 -11.29
CA SER A 298 -4.71 -8.72 -10.77
C SER A 298 -5.13 -7.64 -11.76
N ILE A 299 -6.43 -7.35 -11.85
CA ILE A 299 -6.92 -6.14 -12.53
C ILE A 299 -6.32 -4.88 -11.87
N SER A 300 -6.04 -4.93 -10.60
CA SER A 300 -5.41 -3.85 -9.85
C SER A 300 -3.89 -3.94 -9.96
N ALA A 301 -3.26 -3.03 -10.70
CA ALA A 301 -1.80 -2.96 -10.81
C ALA A 301 -1.11 -2.71 -9.45
N GLY A 302 -1.77 -2.06 -8.49
CA GLY A 302 -1.24 -1.84 -7.14
C GLY A 302 -1.29 -3.06 -6.22
N LEU A 303 -2.06 -4.11 -6.59
CA LEU A 303 -2.12 -5.38 -5.88
C LEU A 303 -1.44 -6.53 -6.65
N ASP A 304 -0.92 -6.26 -7.84
CA ASP A 304 -0.25 -7.22 -8.71
C ASP A 304 1.20 -7.46 -8.25
N TYR A 305 1.35 -8.08 -7.07
CA TYR A 305 2.64 -8.35 -6.44
C TYR A 305 2.64 -9.74 -5.78
N PRO A 306 3.69 -10.56 -5.99
CA PRO A 306 3.73 -11.96 -5.55
C PRO A 306 4.10 -12.16 -4.08
N GLY A 307 4.07 -11.12 -3.25
CA GLY A 307 4.51 -11.18 -1.86
C GLY A 307 3.66 -10.30 -0.95
N VAL A 308 3.86 -10.43 0.35
CA VAL A 308 3.20 -9.61 1.38
C VAL A 308 4.23 -9.13 2.41
N GLY A 309 3.97 -7.97 3.02
CA GLY A 309 4.82 -7.43 4.08
C GLY A 309 5.02 -8.43 5.23
N PRO A 310 6.22 -8.51 5.82
CA PRO A 310 6.54 -9.53 6.82
C PRO A 310 5.72 -9.38 8.11
N GLU A 311 5.26 -8.19 8.45
CA GLU A 311 4.38 -7.98 9.60
C GLU A 311 2.98 -8.53 9.32
N HIS A 312 2.44 -8.39 8.11
CA HIS A 312 1.19 -9.05 7.69
C HIS A 312 1.31 -10.57 7.76
N ALA A 313 2.43 -11.12 7.29
CA ALA A 313 2.69 -12.56 7.38
C ALA A 313 2.68 -13.05 8.84
N ASN A 314 3.22 -12.24 9.76
CA ASN A 314 3.19 -12.54 11.19
C ASN A 314 1.78 -12.42 11.78
N LEU A 315 1.02 -11.38 11.43
CA LEU A 315 -0.37 -11.22 11.90
C LEU A 315 -1.26 -12.39 11.46
N TYR A 316 -1.11 -12.85 10.22
CA TYR A 316 -1.79 -14.06 9.73
C TYR A 316 -1.37 -15.30 10.51
N LYS A 317 -0.06 -15.53 10.63
CA LYS A 317 0.48 -16.72 11.32
C LYS A 317 0.05 -16.80 12.78
N THR A 318 -0.11 -15.67 13.45
CA THR A 318 -0.55 -15.61 14.86
C THR A 318 -2.08 -15.59 15.02
N GLY A 319 -2.83 -15.55 13.93
CA GLY A 319 -4.29 -15.45 13.94
C GLY A 319 -4.81 -14.06 14.35
N ARG A 320 -3.93 -13.01 14.36
CA ARG A 320 -4.35 -11.65 14.74
C ARG A 320 -5.11 -10.93 13.61
N ALA A 321 -4.81 -11.26 12.36
CA ALA A 321 -5.54 -10.76 11.19
C ALA A 321 -5.89 -11.91 10.26
N GLU A 322 -7.01 -11.78 9.59
CA GLU A 322 -7.48 -12.69 8.54
C GLU A 322 -7.39 -12.02 7.17
N TYR A 323 -7.31 -12.84 6.11
CA TYR A 323 -7.15 -12.34 4.77
C TYR A 323 -8.14 -13.04 3.84
N LEU A 324 -8.97 -12.23 3.15
CA LEU A 324 -10.01 -12.71 2.27
C LEU A 324 -9.62 -12.49 0.80
N PRO A 325 -9.65 -13.54 -0.02
CA PRO A 325 -9.45 -13.40 -1.46
C PRO A 325 -10.69 -12.78 -2.11
N ILE A 326 -10.46 -11.74 -2.92
CA ILE A 326 -11.49 -10.99 -3.67
C ILE A 326 -11.12 -11.05 -5.15
N THR A 327 -12.06 -11.51 -5.97
CA THR A 327 -11.87 -11.60 -7.43
C THR A 327 -11.98 -10.23 -8.10
N ASP A 328 -11.47 -10.12 -9.35
CA ASP A 328 -11.59 -8.92 -10.16
C ASP A 328 -13.04 -8.48 -10.32
N GLU A 329 -13.95 -9.43 -10.58
CA GLU A 329 -15.38 -9.12 -10.76
C GLU A 329 -16.01 -8.57 -9.48
N GLU A 330 -15.72 -9.17 -8.33
CA GLU A 330 -16.18 -8.67 -7.03
C GLU A 330 -15.64 -7.26 -6.73
N ALA A 331 -14.36 -6.99 -7.06
CA ALA A 331 -13.76 -5.69 -6.88
C ALA A 331 -14.40 -4.62 -7.80
N VAL A 332 -14.63 -4.94 -9.07
CA VAL A 332 -15.27 -4.03 -10.01
C VAL A 332 -16.73 -3.75 -9.62
N GLN A 333 -17.48 -4.77 -9.22
CA GLN A 333 -18.85 -4.61 -8.70
C GLN A 333 -18.88 -3.72 -7.45
N ALA A 334 -17.92 -3.89 -6.54
CA ALA A 334 -17.81 -3.07 -5.33
C ALA A 334 -17.42 -1.62 -5.63
N LEU A 335 -16.57 -1.39 -6.65
CA LEU A 335 -16.26 -0.04 -7.14
C LEU A 335 -17.53 0.65 -7.65
N GLU A 336 -18.28 -0.04 -8.52
CA GLU A 336 -19.54 0.49 -9.07
C GLU A 336 -20.59 0.71 -7.96
N TYR A 337 -20.67 -0.22 -7.01
CA TYR A 337 -21.57 -0.13 -5.86
C TYR A 337 -21.27 1.12 -5.02
N LEU A 338 -20.05 1.31 -4.57
CA LEU A 338 -19.67 2.48 -3.75
C LEU A 338 -19.88 3.78 -4.51
N SER A 339 -19.57 3.79 -5.82
CA SER A 339 -19.79 4.95 -6.68
C SER A 339 -21.25 5.36 -6.76
N ARG A 340 -22.18 4.41 -6.89
CA ARG A 340 -23.62 4.68 -7.00
C ARG A 340 -24.29 4.95 -5.64
N THR A 341 -23.75 4.32 -4.58
CA THR A 341 -24.37 4.41 -3.24
C THR A 341 -23.90 5.63 -2.48
N GLU A 342 -22.60 5.92 -2.48
CA GLU A 342 -22.02 7.02 -1.70
C GLU A 342 -21.45 8.18 -2.57
N GLY A 343 -21.47 8.04 -3.90
CA GLY A 343 -20.87 9.04 -4.81
C GLY A 343 -19.35 9.09 -4.71
N ILE A 344 -18.71 7.97 -4.29
CA ILE A 344 -17.27 7.86 -4.11
C ILE A 344 -16.75 6.85 -5.12
N ILE A 345 -15.87 7.27 -6.01
CA ILE A 345 -15.19 6.39 -6.97
C ILE A 345 -13.86 5.96 -6.36
N PRO A 346 -13.78 4.76 -5.74
CA PRO A 346 -12.54 4.28 -5.14
C PRO A 346 -11.58 3.77 -6.21
N ALA A 347 -10.27 3.78 -5.91
CA ALA A 347 -9.31 3.01 -6.70
C ALA A 347 -9.68 1.52 -6.72
N ILE A 348 -9.31 0.80 -7.79
CA ILE A 348 -9.57 -0.67 -7.88
C ILE A 348 -8.95 -1.39 -6.68
N GLU A 349 -7.80 -0.95 -6.19
CA GLU A 349 -7.17 -1.45 -4.97
C GLU A 349 -8.15 -1.37 -3.79
N SER A 350 -8.69 -0.17 -3.53
CA SER A 350 -9.61 0.08 -2.42
C SER A 350 -10.93 -0.67 -2.57
N ALA A 351 -11.36 -0.89 -3.81
CA ALA A 351 -12.58 -1.64 -4.11
C ALA A 351 -12.53 -3.09 -3.61
N HIS A 352 -11.34 -3.70 -3.51
CA HIS A 352 -11.19 -5.03 -2.88
C HIS A 352 -11.60 -4.98 -1.39
N ALA A 353 -11.24 -3.92 -0.66
CA ALA A 353 -11.68 -3.75 0.72
C ALA A 353 -13.18 -3.53 0.82
N VAL A 354 -13.77 -2.77 -0.10
CA VAL A 354 -15.22 -2.58 -0.18
C VAL A 354 -15.94 -3.91 -0.47
N ALA A 355 -15.42 -4.72 -1.40
CA ALA A 355 -15.98 -6.05 -1.70
C ALA A 355 -15.93 -6.99 -0.50
N ALA A 356 -14.82 -6.99 0.25
CA ALA A 356 -14.73 -7.77 1.50
C ALA A 356 -15.75 -7.28 2.53
N ALA A 357 -15.92 -5.97 2.66
CA ALA A 357 -16.92 -5.38 3.56
C ALA A 357 -18.35 -5.74 3.15
N MET A 358 -18.68 -5.78 1.85
CA MET A 358 -19.99 -6.20 1.34
C MET A 358 -20.31 -7.65 1.71
N LYS A 359 -19.30 -8.52 1.84
CA LYS A 359 -19.49 -9.91 2.31
C LYS A 359 -19.69 -9.97 3.82
N ILE A 360 -18.98 -9.16 4.59
CA ILE A 360 -18.94 -9.26 6.06
C ILE A 360 -20.07 -8.47 6.72
N ALA A 361 -20.39 -7.27 6.24
CA ALA A 361 -21.33 -6.37 6.89
C ALA A 361 -22.72 -6.99 7.12
N PRO A 362 -23.33 -7.74 6.18
CA PRO A 362 -24.63 -8.38 6.40
C PRO A 362 -24.65 -9.43 7.54
N GLU A 363 -23.49 -9.99 7.90
CA GLU A 363 -23.34 -10.98 8.97
C GLU A 363 -23.12 -10.36 10.35
N MET A 364 -22.86 -9.04 10.40
CA MET A 364 -22.63 -8.30 11.63
C MET A 364 -23.95 -7.80 12.23
N LYS A 365 -23.91 -7.37 13.49
CA LYS A 365 -25.09 -6.84 14.20
C LYS A 365 -25.24 -5.33 14.01
N PRO A 366 -26.47 -4.77 14.12
CA PRO A 366 -26.74 -3.34 13.91
C PRO A 366 -26.01 -2.38 14.89
N ASP A 367 -25.61 -2.86 16.04
CA ASP A 367 -24.86 -2.11 17.05
C ASP A 367 -23.34 -2.21 16.85
N GLN A 368 -22.88 -3.03 15.95
CA GLN A 368 -21.46 -3.16 15.59
C GLN A 368 -21.02 -2.10 14.58
N ILE A 369 -19.73 -1.86 14.51
CA ILE A 369 -19.13 -0.81 13.69
C ILE A 369 -18.01 -1.40 12.85
N MET A 370 -18.02 -1.10 11.54
CA MET A 370 -16.95 -1.44 10.60
C MET A 370 -16.28 -0.17 10.07
N ILE A 371 -14.95 -0.19 9.96
CA ILE A 371 -14.20 0.84 9.23
C ILE A 371 -13.58 0.21 7.99
N ILE A 372 -13.79 0.84 6.83
CA ILE A 372 -13.16 0.46 5.56
C ILE A 372 -12.13 1.53 5.20
N ASN A 373 -10.88 1.14 4.94
CA ASN A 373 -9.86 2.07 4.45
C ASN A 373 -9.98 2.26 2.94
N VAL A 374 -10.49 3.42 2.50
CA VAL A 374 -10.50 3.83 1.09
C VAL A 374 -9.15 4.45 0.78
N SER A 375 -8.20 3.59 0.40
CA SER A 375 -6.77 3.90 0.33
C SER A 375 -6.36 4.83 -0.81
N GLY A 376 -7.21 4.98 -1.84
CA GLY A 376 -6.99 5.86 -2.98
C GLY A 376 -8.23 6.05 -3.84
N ARG A 377 -8.20 7.09 -4.69
CA ARG A 377 -9.29 7.43 -5.61
C ARG A 377 -9.13 6.75 -6.96
N GLY A 378 -10.25 6.53 -7.65
CA GLY A 378 -10.35 5.73 -8.86
C GLY A 378 -10.19 6.47 -10.19
N ASP A 379 -9.94 7.79 -10.19
CA ASP A 379 -9.83 8.56 -11.45
C ASP A 379 -8.82 7.94 -12.44
N LYS A 380 -7.73 7.39 -11.92
CA LYS A 380 -6.69 6.71 -12.70
C LYS A 380 -7.14 5.42 -13.38
N ASP A 381 -8.24 4.83 -12.90
CA ASP A 381 -8.69 3.48 -13.27
C ASP A 381 -9.88 3.49 -14.25
N MET A 382 -10.43 4.68 -14.57
CA MET A 382 -11.67 4.79 -15.34
C MET A 382 -11.57 4.14 -16.71
N GLN A 383 -10.46 4.32 -17.42
CA GLN A 383 -10.25 3.68 -18.70
C GLN A 383 -10.21 2.15 -18.58
N GLN A 384 -9.48 1.63 -17.58
CA GLN A 384 -9.36 0.19 -17.34
C GLN A 384 -10.70 -0.46 -16.94
N ILE A 385 -11.51 0.24 -16.13
CA ILE A 385 -12.86 -0.22 -15.76
C ILE A 385 -13.79 -0.23 -16.96
N ALA A 386 -13.75 0.82 -17.80
CA ALA A 386 -14.53 0.87 -19.04
C ALA A 386 -14.17 -0.28 -19.97
N GLU A 387 -12.88 -0.52 -20.22
CA GLU A 387 -12.38 -1.65 -21.00
C GLU A 387 -12.86 -3.00 -20.43
N TYR A 388 -12.77 -3.17 -19.10
CA TYR A 388 -13.25 -4.39 -18.43
C TYR A 388 -14.74 -4.63 -18.62
N ARG A 389 -15.55 -3.58 -18.65
CA ARG A 389 -17.00 -3.62 -18.92
C ARG A 389 -17.36 -3.60 -20.40
N GLY A 390 -16.37 -3.56 -21.29
CA GLY A 390 -16.61 -3.49 -22.74
C GLY A 390 -17.16 -2.12 -23.23
N VAL A 391 -17.02 -1.10 -22.42
CA VAL A 391 -17.40 0.28 -22.75
C VAL A 391 -16.20 0.96 -23.42
N LYS A 392 -16.41 1.56 -24.61
CA LYS A 392 -15.43 2.42 -25.25
C LYS A 392 -15.57 3.83 -24.71
N ILE A 393 -14.47 4.37 -24.19
CA ILE A 393 -14.35 5.80 -23.94
C ILE A 393 -13.72 6.34 -25.23
N ASP A 394 -14.50 7.09 -26.02
CA ASP A 394 -14.01 7.74 -27.24
C ASP A 394 -12.92 8.75 -26.85
N ASP A 395 -11.85 8.80 -27.68
CA ASP A 395 -10.69 9.71 -27.53
C ASP A 395 -11.08 11.19 -27.65
#